data_43aa6030eb69906e08bf76cdc3ea74f9
#
_entry.id   43aa6030eb69906e08bf76cdc3ea74f9
#
_cell.length_a   1.000
_cell.length_b   1.000
_cell.length_c   1.000
_cell.angle_alpha   90.00
_cell.angle_beta   90.00
_cell.angle_gamma   90.00
#
_symmetry.space_group_name_H-M   'P 1'
#
loop_
_entity.id
_entity.type
_entity.pdbx_description
1 polymer ?
#
loop_
_entity_poly.entity_id
_entity_poly.type
_entity_poly.pdbx_seq_one_letter_code
_entity_poly.pdbx_strand_id
1 'polypeptide(L)'
;MQCSRAEKRPRLHNHLRLCAHLLTASALCMAAAVHAKENSPAAAVHAKKNTPAAAVHAKENTPAAPGCADESPQQCVAAALDAMGGREGLLQVANIRLQTIGNTQLMEQSYRQAPFITSYERGHITMDLANQRLIAEEKLTWPESDPKQSDSDTTLVVGPDGGVYHTKFGDSPCSLSDFDAARETLALGPARLLLTAAAAPDLHYEAPEVLRSTSHAIVAFSWRHIPVRVLLNPFNHLPDAVDTTQAFHDFWYFWGDVRQRIYFDNWKLVEGITFPTNWVEERNGVLWRSRQALNVEFNVQLDEKAFEMSAGAVKQSAASPGWNRPFSVNQATVLAPGIDLYEGSWNATVVKQRAGIVILEAPISGLYTEGVLKEARKRHPGVPITAILSTSDSWPHTGGVRQAVALGLSVYILDLNQPLLDGILSAPHTIEPDALQKLTHSKPHWKIVANKQEIGSGANRIELYPLRGASTERQYMAYFPEHHLLYASDTLALNDDGTLYDPELMHEVAQAVKRENLIVDTVFAMHQGAMPWEKVMTLIEKSRHPEDDHETGGGGSAF
;
A
#
# COMPACT_ATOMS: atom_id res chain seq x y z
N MET A 1 -26.81 40.32 39.43
CA MET A 1 -26.36 40.49 38.05
C MET A 1 -25.03 39.78 37.93
N GLN A 2 -25.07 38.52 37.55
CA GLN A 2 -23.89 37.69 37.30
C GLN A 2 -23.99 37.16 35.87
N CYS A 3 -23.01 37.58 35.06
CA CYS A 3 -22.88 37.13 33.68
C CYS A 3 -21.97 35.89 33.66
N SER A 4 -22.52 34.72 33.39
CA SER A 4 -21.75 33.48 33.24
C SER A 4 -21.11 33.44 31.85
N ARG A 5 -19.77 33.41 31.81
CA ARG A 5 -18.98 33.12 30.61
C ARG A 5 -19.08 31.63 30.30
N ALA A 6 -19.62 31.29 29.15
CA ALA A 6 -19.54 29.96 28.55
C ALA A 6 -18.16 29.76 27.94
N GLU A 7 -17.39 28.84 28.50
CA GLU A 7 -16.15 28.35 27.93
C GLU A 7 -16.46 27.54 26.67
N LYS A 8 -15.96 28.01 25.53
CA LYS A 8 -15.96 27.25 24.29
C LYS A 8 -14.84 26.20 24.34
N ARG A 9 -15.19 24.94 24.45
CA ARG A 9 -14.24 23.82 24.23
C ARG A 9 -13.75 23.84 22.79
N PRO A 10 -12.45 23.65 22.52
CA PRO A 10 -11.95 23.52 21.15
C PRO A 10 -12.44 22.21 20.55
N ARG A 11 -13.01 22.30 19.36
CA ARG A 11 -13.44 21.15 18.57
C ARG A 11 -12.20 20.35 18.14
N LEU A 12 -12.22 19.05 18.41
CA LEU A 12 -11.28 18.05 17.89
C LEU A 12 -11.42 17.94 16.35
N HIS A 13 -10.78 18.83 15.61
CA HIS A 13 -10.78 18.79 14.15
C HIS A 13 -9.42 18.39 13.56
N ASN A 14 -8.43 18.07 14.40
CA ASN A 14 -7.05 17.89 13.91
C ASN A 14 -6.63 16.43 13.63
N HIS A 15 -7.48 15.43 13.85
CA HIS A 15 -7.08 14.04 13.58
C HIS A 15 -7.52 13.49 12.22
N LEU A 16 -8.42 14.18 11.52
CA LEU A 16 -8.87 13.78 10.16
C LEU A 16 -7.92 14.22 9.03
N ARG A 17 -7.04 15.18 9.30
CA ARG A 17 -6.15 15.72 8.25
C ARG A 17 -4.93 14.84 7.92
N LEU A 18 -4.58 13.89 8.78
CA LEU A 18 -3.39 13.05 8.57
C LEU A 18 -3.64 11.89 7.59
N CYS A 19 -4.88 11.45 7.44
CA CYS A 19 -5.22 10.39 6.48
C CYS A 19 -5.40 10.89 5.05
N ALA A 20 -5.71 12.18 4.84
CA ALA A 20 -5.92 12.73 3.52
C ALA A 20 -4.65 12.80 2.65
N HIS A 21 -3.46 12.89 3.25
CA HIS A 21 -2.20 12.97 2.50
C HIS A 21 -1.68 11.61 2.03
N LEU A 22 -2.16 10.51 2.60
CA LEU A 22 -1.92 9.14 2.10
C LEU A 22 -2.98 8.69 1.09
N LEU A 23 -4.12 9.39 1.01
CA LEU A 23 -5.25 9.10 0.13
C LEU A 23 -5.21 9.85 -1.21
N THR A 24 -4.35 10.86 -1.37
CA THR A 24 -4.22 11.59 -2.65
C THR A 24 -3.51 10.82 -3.75
N ALA A 25 -3.23 9.55 -3.51
CA ALA A 25 -2.57 8.68 -4.45
C ALA A 25 -3.53 7.67 -5.10
N SER A 26 -4.83 7.92 -5.16
CA SER A 26 -5.79 6.98 -5.74
C SER A 26 -6.85 7.67 -6.54
N ALA A 27 -6.71 7.68 -7.78
CA ALA A 27 -7.66 7.78 -8.90
C ALA A 27 -7.08 8.67 -9.99
N LEU A 28 -7.11 8.31 -11.14
CA LEU A 28 -8.06 8.20 -12.23
C LEU A 28 -7.42 7.82 -13.53
N CYS A 29 -8.12 7.04 -14.25
CA CYS A 29 -7.94 6.87 -15.67
C CYS A 29 -9.21 6.87 -16.46
N MET A 30 -9.21 7.56 -17.57
CA MET A 30 -9.95 7.23 -18.78
C MET A 30 -9.18 7.76 -19.97
N ALA A 31 -9.13 7.17 -21.07
CA ALA A 31 -9.79 6.44 -22.04
C ALA A 31 -8.92 6.21 -23.28
N ALA A 32 -9.04 5.13 -23.91
CA ALA A 32 -9.26 4.95 -25.35
C ALA A 32 -9.07 3.47 -25.71
N ALA A 33 -10.19 2.83 -25.97
CA ALA A 33 -10.21 1.47 -26.52
C ALA A 33 -9.74 1.51 -27.98
N VAL A 34 -8.65 0.79 -28.26
CA VAL A 34 -8.37 0.28 -29.61
C VAL A 34 -8.30 -1.24 -29.50
N HIS A 35 -9.23 -1.90 -30.20
CA HIS A 35 -9.33 -3.34 -30.32
C HIS A 35 -8.08 -3.94 -30.95
N ALA A 36 -7.40 -4.81 -30.23
CA ALA A 36 -6.58 -5.85 -30.82
C ALA A 36 -6.89 -7.17 -30.12
N LYS A 37 -7.60 -8.05 -30.82
CA LYS A 37 -7.72 -9.46 -30.47
C LYS A 37 -6.37 -10.12 -30.77
N GLU A 38 -5.73 -10.69 -29.77
CA GLU A 38 -4.85 -11.83 -29.99
C GLU A 38 -4.89 -12.78 -28.80
N ASN A 39 -5.15 -14.03 -29.13
CA ASN A 39 -5.18 -15.19 -28.24
C ASN A 39 -3.75 -15.52 -27.77
N SER A 40 -3.55 -15.69 -26.49
CA SER A 40 -2.42 -16.46 -25.97
C SER A 40 -2.87 -17.35 -24.81
N PRO A 41 -2.43 -18.62 -24.78
CA PRO A 41 -2.94 -19.60 -23.83
C PRO A 41 -2.29 -19.45 -22.45
N ALA A 42 -3.11 -19.58 -21.42
CA ALA A 42 -2.69 -19.66 -20.04
C ALA A 42 -1.77 -20.87 -19.81
N ALA A 43 -0.53 -20.60 -19.40
CA ALA A 43 0.38 -21.64 -18.92
C ALA A 43 -0.01 -22.03 -17.49
N ALA A 44 -0.56 -23.22 -17.34
CA ALA A 44 -0.80 -23.85 -16.04
C ALA A 44 0.53 -24.23 -15.39
N VAL A 45 0.89 -23.58 -14.29
CA VAL A 45 2.03 -23.95 -13.46
C VAL A 45 1.57 -25.08 -12.54
N HIS A 46 2.03 -26.30 -12.80
CA HIS A 46 1.89 -27.43 -11.89
C HIS A 46 2.82 -27.27 -10.68
N ALA A 47 2.25 -26.97 -9.52
CA ALA A 47 2.97 -27.06 -8.24
C ALA A 47 3.24 -28.54 -7.90
N LYS A 48 4.50 -28.96 -7.91
CA LYS A 48 4.93 -30.23 -7.35
C LYS A 48 4.96 -30.14 -5.82
N LYS A 49 4.19 -31.01 -5.17
CA LYS A 49 4.25 -31.25 -3.72
C LYS A 49 5.65 -31.76 -3.33
N ASN A 50 6.37 -31.00 -2.53
CA ASN A 50 7.58 -31.47 -1.86
C ASN A 50 7.20 -31.98 -0.47
N THR A 51 7.46 -33.26 -0.25
CA THR A 51 7.44 -33.93 1.06
C THR A 51 8.74 -33.59 1.80
N PRO A 52 8.75 -33.32 3.13
CA PRO A 52 9.98 -33.03 3.83
C PRO A 52 10.81 -34.32 3.99
N ALA A 53 12.00 -34.34 3.43
CA ALA A 53 12.99 -35.38 3.67
C ALA A 53 13.80 -35.07 4.94
N ALA A 54 14.02 -36.10 5.73
CA ALA A 54 14.77 -36.07 6.97
C ALA A 54 16.22 -35.60 6.74
N ALA A 55 16.73 -34.79 7.67
CA ALA A 55 18.11 -34.30 7.69
C ALA A 55 19.10 -35.46 7.84
N VAL A 56 19.87 -35.71 6.80
CA VAL A 56 21.12 -36.48 6.85
C VAL A 56 22.26 -35.49 6.72
N HIS A 57 23.10 -35.36 7.74
CA HIS A 57 24.34 -34.58 7.69
C HIS A 57 25.30 -35.21 6.69
N ALA A 58 25.22 -34.86 5.43
CA ALA A 58 26.30 -34.96 4.47
C ALA A 58 27.00 -33.60 4.40
N LYS A 59 28.32 -33.56 4.47
CA LYS A 59 29.10 -32.41 4.03
C LYS A 59 28.84 -32.26 2.53
N GLU A 60 27.82 -31.51 2.16
CA GLU A 60 27.60 -31.12 0.78
C GLU A 60 28.71 -30.16 0.37
N ASN A 61 29.44 -30.53 -0.68
CA ASN A 61 30.26 -29.60 -1.43
C ASN A 61 29.34 -28.47 -1.88
N THR A 62 29.42 -27.32 -1.23
CA THR A 62 28.74 -26.10 -1.69
C THR A 62 29.20 -25.85 -3.12
N PRO A 63 28.33 -25.75 -4.11
CA PRO A 63 28.74 -25.47 -5.48
C PRO A 63 29.60 -24.21 -5.48
N ALA A 64 30.76 -24.26 -6.13
CA ALA A 64 31.66 -23.13 -6.22
C ALA A 64 30.89 -21.88 -6.68
N ALA A 65 30.95 -20.79 -5.89
CA ALA A 65 30.26 -19.56 -6.19
C ALA A 65 30.78 -18.94 -7.51
N PRO A 66 29.97 -18.78 -8.57
CA PRO A 66 30.45 -18.29 -9.85
C PRO A 66 31.17 -16.93 -9.71
N GLY A 67 32.37 -16.82 -10.27
CA GLY A 67 33.22 -15.64 -10.12
C GLY A 67 34.03 -15.57 -8.82
N CYS A 68 33.68 -16.39 -7.79
CA CYS A 68 34.32 -16.43 -6.47
C CYS A 68 34.62 -17.87 -6.05
N ALA A 69 34.99 -18.76 -7.00
CA ALA A 69 35.02 -20.21 -6.81
C ALA A 69 35.94 -20.70 -5.70
N ASP A 70 37.05 -20.01 -5.45
CA ASP A 70 38.06 -20.38 -4.47
C ASP A 70 38.17 -19.35 -3.32
N GLU A 71 37.19 -18.46 -3.20
CA GLU A 71 37.18 -17.36 -2.26
C GLU A 71 36.21 -17.61 -1.11
N SER A 72 36.53 -17.07 0.05
CA SER A 72 35.57 -16.96 1.15
C SER A 72 34.52 -15.90 0.82
N PRO A 73 33.31 -15.89 1.46
CA PRO A 73 32.33 -14.84 1.28
C PRO A 73 32.91 -13.44 1.52
N GLN A 74 33.82 -13.29 2.49
CA GLN A 74 34.48 -12.01 2.79
C GLN A 74 35.41 -11.57 1.67
N GLN A 75 36.15 -12.49 1.04
CA GLN A 75 37.03 -12.18 -0.10
C GLN A 75 36.19 -11.81 -1.35
N CYS A 76 35.11 -12.52 -1.61
CA CYS A 76 34.21 -12.22 -2.70
C CYS A 76 33.58 -10.83 -2.54
N VAL A 77 33.13 -10.48 -1.33
CA VAL A 77 32.62 -9.12 -1.04
C VAL A 77 33.73 -8.08 -1.15
N ALA A 78 34.99 -8.41 -0.79
CA ALA A 78 36.10 -7.49 -0.98
C ALA A 78 36.36 -7.22 -2.47
N ALA A 79 36.35 -8.26 -3.32
CA ALA A 79 36.47 -8.11 -4.78
C ALA A 79 35.34 -7.25 -5.36
N ALA A 80 34.11 -7.42 -4.85
CA ALA A 80 32.97 -6.58 -5.24
C ALA A 80 33.13 -5.12 -4.79
N LEU A 81 33.66 -4.88 -3.60
CA LEU A 81 34.00 -3.53 -3.13
C LEU A 81 35.06 -2.87 -4.02
N ASP A 82 36.10 -3.64 -4.40
CA ASP A 82 37.17 -3.14 -5.29
C ASP A 82 36.60 -2.77 -6.68
N ALA A 83 35.67 -3.57 -7.21
CA ALA A 83 34.96 -3.28 -8.47
C ALA A 83 34.14 -1.99 -8.41
N MET A 84 33.65 -1.61 -7.22
CA MET A 84 32.90 -0.39 -7.01
C MET A 84 33.77 0.86 -6.73
N GLY A 85 35.09 0.73 -6.66
CA GLY A 85 36.00 1.86 -6.38
C GLY A 85 36.73 1.74 -5.05
N GLY A 86 36.68 0.57 -4.42
CA GLY A 86 37.37 0.20 -3.21
C GLY A 86 36.63 0.59 -1.92
N ARG A 87 36.91 -0.20 -0.87
CA ARG A 87 36.31 0.00 0.46
C ARG A 87 36.52 1.43 0.98
N GLU A 88 37.71 1.96 0.87
CA GLU A 88 38.05 3.30 1.38
C GLU A 88 37.32 4.39 0.59
N GLY A 89 37.26 4.26 -0.75
CA GLY A 89 36.51 5.19 -1.60
C GLY A 89 35.05 5.27 -1.21
N LEU A 90 34.41 4.10 -1.02
CA LEU A 90 33.00 4.03 -0.60
C LEU A 90 32.78 4.59 0.82
N LEU A 91 33.72 4.41 1.75
CA LEU A 91 33.65 4.98 3.10
C LEU A 91 33.80 6.53 3.09
N GLN A 92 34.53 7.08 2.13
CA GLN A 92 34.68 8.53 1.97
C GLN A 92 33.43 9.20 1.37
N VAL A 93 32.48 8.44 0.81
CA VAL A 93 31.19 8.99 0.39
C VAL A 93 30.34 9.27 1.64
N ALA A 94 30.41 10.49 2.16
CA ALA A 94 29.68 10.93 3.34
C ALA A 94 28.21 11.20 3.05
N ASN A 95 27.91 11.71 1.85
CA ASN A 95 26.55 11.97 1.39
C ASN A 95 26.42 11.78 -0.12
N ILE A 96 25.17 11.59 -0.57
CA ILE A 96 24.81 11.42 -1.98
C ILE A 96 23.61 12.30 -2.27
N ARG A 97 23.64 13.03 -3.39
CA ARG A 97 22.47 13.68 -3.97
C ARG A 97 22.15 13.06 -5.32
N LEU A 98 20.91 12.64 -5.48
CA LEU A 98 20.37 12.08 -6.71
C LEU A 98 19.30 13.01 -7.27
N GLN A 99 19.32 13.24 -8.58
CA GLN A 99 18.15 13.72 -9.31
C GLN A 99 17.49 12.53 -9.97
N THR A 100 16.21 12.26 -9.69
CA THR A 100 15.53 11.04 -10.10
C THR A 100 14.30 11.29 -10.94
N ILE A 101 14.00 10.32 -11.81
CA ILE A 101 12.70 10.10 -12.43
C ILE A 101 12.32 8.64 -12.24
N GLY A 102 11.01 8.35 -12.18
CA GLY A 102 10.57 6.98 -12.00
C GLY A 102 9.07 6.79 -12.18
N ASN A 103 8.64 5.57 -11.92
CA ASN A 103 7.24 5.21 -11.89
C ASN A 103 7.00 4.11 -10.85
N THR A 104 5.80 4.09 -10.29
CA THR A 104 5.35 3.08 -9.33
C THR A 104 4.01 2.48 -9.79
N GLN A 105 3.92 1.15 -9.76
CA GLN A 105 2.69 0.42 -10.05
C GLN A 105 1.83 0.38 -8.77
N LEU A 106 0.59 0.84 -8.87
CA LEU A 106 -0.32 0.95 -7.74
C LEU A 106 -1.26 -0.25 -7.68
N MET A 107 -0.69 -1.41 -7.40
CA MET A 107 -1.42 -2.68 -7.34
C MET A 107 -2.51 -2.65 -6.28
N GLU A 108 -2.21 -2.02 -5.15
CA GLU A 108 -3.06 -1.93 -3.97
C GLU A 108 -4.30 -1.05 -4.17
N GLN A 109 -4.25 -0.17 -5.17
CA GLN A 109 -5.30 0.82 -5.43
C GLN A 109 -5.88 0.75 -6.84
N SER A 110 -5.37 -0.18 -7.66
CA SER A 110 -5.91 -0.37 -8.98
C SER A 110 -7.32 -0.91 -8.92
N TYR A 111 -8.26 -0.24 -9.58
CA TYR A 111 -9.63 -0.73 -9.77
C TYR A 111 -9.70 -1.94 -10.73
N ARG A 112 -8.57 -2.38 -11.26
CA ARG A 112 -8.40 -3.57 -12.11
C ARG A 112 -7.12 -4.32 -11.74
N GLN A 113 -7.09 -5.61 -11.99
CA GLN A 113 -5.83 -6.35 -12.00
C GLN A 113 -5.01 -5.96 -13.23
N ALA A 114 -3.75 -6.38 -13.33
CA ALA A 114 -2.83 -5.94 -14.38
C ALA A 114 -3.48 -5.70 -15.75
N PRO A 115 -3.13 -4.62 -16.47
CA PRO A 115 -2.10 -3.64 -16.12
C PRO A 115 -2.58 -2.69 -15.01
N PHE A 116 -1.70 -2.44 -14.04
CA PHE A 116 -2.02 -1.60 -12.90
C PHE A 116 -1.98 -0.11 -13.25
N ILE A 117 -2.66 0.70 -12.44
CA ILE A 117 -2.50 2.16 -12.49
C ILE A 117 -1.05 2.50 -12.17
N THR A 118 -0.50 3.50 -12.85
CA THR A 118 0.89 3.90 -12.72
C THR A 118 0.99 5.36 -12.32
N SER A 119 1.68 5.65 -11.21
CA SER A 119 2.13 6.99 -10.88
C SER A 119 3.52 7.25 -11.45
N TYR A 120 3.81 8.50 -11.75
CA TYR A 120 5.12 8.96 -12.22
C TYR A 120 5.71 9.92 -11.20
N GLU A 121 7.00 9.79 -10.97
CA GLU A 121 7.73 10.57 -9.98
C GLU A 121 8.94 11.25 -10.60
N ARG A 122 9.26 12.44 -10.12
CA ARG A 122 10.53 13.13 -10.35
C ARG A 122 10.94 13.90 -9.10
N GLY A 123 12.22 13.96 -8.82
CA GLY A 123 12.63 14.68 -7.62
C GLY A 123 14.11 14.61 -7.34
N HIS A 124 14.44 14.94 -6.09
CA HIS A 124 15.78 14.86 -5.56
C HIS A 124 15.77 14.03 -4.29
N ILE A 125 16.74 13.13 -4.16
CA ILE A 125 16.96 12.37 -2.94
C ILE A 125 18.35 12.75 -2.44
N THR A 126 18.43 13.28 -1.23
CA THR A 126 19.68 13.58 -0.53
C THR A 126 19.84 12.64 0.64
N MET A 127 20.88 11.82 0.62
CA MET A 127 21.24 10.87 1.66
C MET A 127 22.48 11.34 2.40
N ASP A 128 22.37 11.68 3.66
CA ASP A 128 23.49 11.91 4.56
C ASP A 128 23.83 10.59 5.26
N LEU A 129 24.76 9.86 4.66
CA LEU A 129 25.16 8.54 5.10
C LEU A 129 25.94 8.57 6.41
N ALA A 130 26.65 9.67 6.68
CA ALA A 130 27.42 9.85 7.90
C ALA A 130 26.50 10.02 9.13
N ASN A 131 25.40 10.73 8.98
CA ASN A 131 24.44 11.01 10.06
C ASN A 131 23.16 10.17 9.98
N GLN A 132 23.07 9.21 9.05
CA GLN A 132 21.91 8.33 8.86
C GLN A 132 20.60 9.10 8.65
N ARG A 133 20.63 10.11 7.76
CA ARG A 133 19.49 10.99 7.43
C ARG A 133 19.22 10.98 5.94
N LEU A 134 17.96 11.21 5.57
CA LEU A 134 17.53 11.27 4.18
C LEU A 134 16.49 12.38 4.00
N ILE A 135 16.58 13.09 2.87
CA ILE A 135 15.52 13.97 2.36
C ILE A 135 15.12 13.44 0.99
N ALA A 136 13.82 13.24 0.77
CA ALA A 136 13.25 13.00 -0.54
C ALA A 136 12.26 14.12 -0.88
N GLU A 137 12.57 14.88 -1.92
CA GLU A 137 11.72 15.92 -2.49
C GLU A 137 11.17 15.39 -3.80
N GLU A 138 9.89 14.99 -3.82
CA GLU A 138 9.30 14.27 -4.94
C GLU A 138 8.02 14.96 -5.42
N LYS A 139 7.90 15.08 -6.74
CA LYS A 139 6.66 15.42 -7.44
C LYS A 139 6.07 14.15 -8.02
N LEU A 140 4.83 13.86 -7.61
CA LEU A 140 4.06 12.75 -8.14
C LEU A 140 3.06 13.27 -9.16
N THR A 141 2.93 12.57 -10.27
CA THR A 141 1.91 12.80 -11.28
C THR A 141 1.14 11.53 -11.60
N TRP A 142 -0.15 11.70 -11.84
CA TRP A 142 -1.10 10.63 -12.11
C TRP A 142 -1.73 10.89 -13.49
N PRO A 143 -1.09 10.50 -14.60
CA PRO A 143 -1.57 10.84 -15.93
C PRO A 143 -2.91 10.19 -16.28
N GLU A 144 -3.31 9.25 -15.47
CA GLU A 144 -4.59 8.55 -15.58
C GLU A 144 -5.66 9.15 -14.66
N SER A 145 -5.39 10.26 -14.00
CA SER A 145 -6.30 10.94 -13.09
C SER A 145 -6.49 12.40 -13.48
N ASP A 146 -7.38 13.11 -12.80
CA ASP A 146 -7.41 14.57 -12.92
C ASP A 146 -6.12 15.13 -12.28
N PRO A 147 -5.20 15.73 -13.08
CA PRO A 147 -3.90 16.20 -12.57
C PRO A 147 -4.03 17.25 -11.48
N LYS A 148 -5.12 18.01 -11.45
CA LYS A 148 -5.33 19.04 -10.42
C LYS A 148 -5.60 18.48 -9.03
N GLN A 149 -6.07 17.25 -8.94
CA GLN A 149 -6.48 16.62 -7.69
C GLN A 149 -5.45 15.63 -7.16
N SER A 150 -4.73 14.95 -8.04
CA SER A 150 -3.87 13.82 -7.71
C SER A 150 -2.39 14.15 -7.73
N ASP A 151 -1.98 15.19 -8.46
CA ASP A 151 -0.59 15.62 -8.48
C ASP A 151 -0.21 16.20 -7.11
N SER A 152 0.94 15.81 -6.59
CA SER A 152 1.42 16.25 -5.29
C SER A 152 2.91 16.52 -5.26
N ASP A 153 3.28 17.54 -4.49
CA ASP A 153 4.66 17.82 -4.10
C ASP A 153 4.84 17.37 -2.65
N THR A 154 5.81 16.51 -2.42
CA THR A 154 6.10 15.98 -1.07
C THR A 154 7.57 16.21 -0.72
N THR A 155 7.84 16.51 0.53
CA THR A 155 9.18 16.53 1.11
C THR A 155 9.17 15.65 2.34
N LEU A 156 9.79 14.48 2.23
CA LEU A 156 10.01 13.55 3.32
C LEU A 156 11.39 13.79 3.92
N VAL A 157 11.48 13.99 5.22
CA VAL A 157 12.73 14.06 5.97
C VAL A 157 12.75 12.94 6.99
N VAL A 158 13.82 12.14 6.97
CA VAL A 158 14.01 11.02 7.90
C VAL A 158 15.35 11.16 8.60
N GLY A 159 15.35 10.97 9.90
CA GLY A 159 16.52 10.87 10.75
C GLY A 159 16.59 9.51 11.47
N PRO A 160 17.55 9.34 12.41
CA PRO A 160 17.72 8.07 13.13
C PRO A 160 16.51 7.64 13.95
N ASP A 161 15.74 8.58 14.49
CA ASP A 161 14.68 8.35 15.48
C ASP A 161 13.26 8.44 14.91
N GLY A 162 13.10 8.79 13.64
CA GLY A 162 11.80 8.94 12.97
C GLY A 162 11.87 9.89 11.79
N GLY A 163 10.72 10.23 11.21
CA GLY A 163 10.66 11.11 10.07
C GLY A 163 9.39 11.96 10.02
N VAL A 164 9.41 12.96 9.16
CA VAL A 164 8.29 13.88 8.95
C VAL A 164 8.08 14.16 7.47
N TYR A 165 6.86 14.50 7.09
CA TYR A 165 6.56 15.21 5.86
C TYR A 165 6.50 16.70 6.17
N HIS A 166 7.27 17.49 5.45
CA HIS A 166 7.12 18.94 5.44
C HIS A 166 5.90 19.30 4.59
N THR A 167 4.97 20.02 5.18
CA THR A 167 3.77 20.49 4.50
C THR A 167 3.62 22.00 4.66
N LYS A 168 2.79 22.63 3.85
CA LYS A 168 2.44 24.05 4.01
C LYS A 168 1.79 24.39 5.36
N PHE A 169 1.40 23.41 6.14
CA PHE A 169 0.79 23.57 7.47
C PHE A 169 1.75 23.20 8.61
N GLY A 170 3.02 22.91 8.31
CA GLY A 170 4.03 22.43 9.25
C GLY A 170 4.32 20.93 9.07
N ASP A 171 5.07 20.38 10.01
CA ASP A 171 5.47 18.98 9.96
C ASP A 171 4.31 18.04 10.32
N SER A 172 4.15 17.00 9.53
CA SER A 172 3.34 15.83 9.87
C SER A 172 4.21 14.59 10.01
N PRO A 173 3.89 13.66 10.94
CA PRO A 173 4.68 12.45 11.11
C PRO A 173 4.65 11.59 9.85
N CYS A 174 5.79 11.04 9.42
CA CYS A 174 5.82 10.06 8.34
C CYS A 174 5.29 8.70 8.84
N SER A 175 4.90 7.85 7.90
CA SER A 175 4.47 6.49 8.20
C SER A 175 5.65 5.60 8.64
N LEU A 176 5.35 4.49 9.31
CA LEU A 176 6.36 3.50 9.67
C LEU A 176 7.01 2.91 8.41
N SER A 177 6.24 2.67 7.35
CA SER A 177 6.76 2.14 6.09
C SER A 177 7.75 3.09 5.40
N ASP A 178 7.49 4.40 5.41
CA ASP A 178 8.41 5.39 4.83
C ASP A 178 9.70 5.49 5.63
N PHE A 179 9.58 5.43 6.95
CA PHE A 179 10.72 5.40 7.85
C PHE A 179 11.59 4.16 7.62
N ASP A 180 10.99 2.97 7.53
CA ASP A 180 11.71 1.72 7.28
C ASP A 180 12.35 1.70 5.89
N ALA A 181 11.65 2.15 4.85
CA ALA A 181 12.17 2.25 3.49
C ALA A 181 13.38 3.21 3.39
N ALA A 182 13.33 4.36 4.09
CA ALA A 182 14.46 5.29 4.13
C ALA A 182 15.67 4.67 4.83
N ARG A 183 15.48 3.96 5.94
CA ARG A 183 16.55 3.25 6.65
C ARG A 183 17.15 2.12 5.83
N GLU A 184 16.32 1.36 5.10
CA GLU A 184 16.78 0.34 4.16
C GLU A 184 17.62 0.96 3.05
N THR A 185 17.16 2.07 2.46
CA THR A 185 17.89 2.82 1.43
C THR A 185 19.26 3.30 1.93
N LEU A 186 19.33 3.82 3.16
CA LEU A 186 20.59 4.30 3.77
C LEU A 186 21.57 3.16 4.07
N ALA A 187 21.10 1.95 4.38
CA ALA A 187 21.95 0.81 4.77
C ALA A 187 22.23 -0.17 3.62
N LEU A 188 21.26 -0.41 2.74
CA LEU A 188 21.31 -1.40 1.66
C LEU A 188 21.30 -0.76 0.27
N GLY A 189 21.26 0.56 0.18
CA GLY A 189 21.47 1.26 -1.09
C GLY A 189 22.88 1.05 -1.64
N PRO A 190 23.09 1.31 -2.96
CA PRO A 190 24.30 0.90 -3.67
C PRO A 190 25.61 1.25 -2.99
N ALA A 191 25.73 2.46 -2.41
CA ALA A 191 26.96 2.91 -1.76
C ALA A 191 27.27 2.24 -0.42
N ARG A 192 26.31 1.55 0.19
CA ARG A 192 26.45 0.96 1.53
C ARG A 192 26.22 -0.55 1.56
N LEU A 193 25.53 -1.13 0.58
CA LEU A 193 25.17 -2.54 0.53
C LEU A 193 26.35 -3.46 0.83
N LEU A 194 27.44 -3.33 0.07
CA LEU A 194 28.63 -4.20 0.24
C LEU A 194 29.42 -3.89 1.50
N LEU A 195 29.42 -2.65 1.98
CA LEU A 195 30.02 -2.27 3.26
C LEU A 195 29.23 -2.89 4.42
N THR A 196 27.91 -2.93 4.34
CA THR A 196 27.02 -3.58 5.30
C THR A 196 27.23 -5.09 5.29
N ALA A 197 27.32 -5.70 4.10
CA ALA A 197 27.64 -7.11 3.94
C ALA A 197 29.00 -7.47 4.56
N ALA A 198 30.05 -6.68 4.27
CA ALA A 198 31.41 -6.90 4.79
C ALA A 198 31.51 -6.78 6.32
N ALA A 199 30.58 -6.03 6.95
CA ALA A 199 30.51 -5.87 8.41
C ALA A 199 29.62 -6.93 9.09
N ALA A 200 28.86 -7.71 8.33
CA ALA A 200 27.90 -8.67 8.87
C ALA A 200 28.63 -9.91 9.46
N PRO A 201 28.33 -10.28 10.72
CA PRO A 201 29.02 -11.41 11.38
C PRO A 201 28.58 -12.77 10.85
N ASP A 202 27.41 -12.83 10.19
CA ASP A 202 26.80 -14.05 9.66
C ASP A 202 26.93 -14.15 8.13
N LEU A 203 27.85 -13.41 7.51
CA LEU A 203 28.06 -13.43 6.05
C LEU A 203 28.43 -14.84 5.59
N HIS A 204 27.67 -15.38 4.64
CA HIS A 204 27.87 -16.74 4.12
C HIS A 204 27.45 -16.82 2.64
N TYR A 205 27.78 -17.92 1.98
CA TYR A 205 27.27 -18.24 0.64
C TYR A 205 25.94 -18.99 0.72
N GLU A 206 25.07 -18.68 -0.21
CA GLU A 206 23.95 -19.53 -0.58
C GLU A 206 24.17 -20.19 -1.94
N ALA A 207 23.26 -21.10 -2.33
CA ALA A 207 23.30 -21.73 -3.63
C ALA A 207 23.22 -20.67 -4.75
N PRO A 208 24.06 -20.80 -5.81
CA PRO A 208 24.02 -19.87 -6.93
C PRO A 208 22.64 -19.76 -7.57
N GLU A 209 22.30 -18.58 -8.07
CA GLU A 209 21.05 -18.31 -8.76
C GLU A 209 21.31 -17.83 -10.20
N VAL A 210 20.48 -18.27 -11.14
CA VAL A 210 20.55 -17.79 -12.53
C VAL A 210 19.69 -16.55 -12.68
N LEU A 211 20.33 -15.42 -12.97
CA LEU A 211 19.69 -14.15 -13.28
C LEU A 211 20.10 -13.73 -14.68
N ARG A 212 19.11 -13.39 -15.55
CA ARG A 212 19.38 -12.96 -16.96
C ARG A 212 20.34 -13.91 -17.70
N SER A 213 20.09 -15.22 -17.57
CA SER A 213 20.89 -16.31 -18.17
C SER A 213 22.33 -16.43 -17.67
N THR A 214 22.70 -15.72 -16.62
CA THR A 214 24.02 -15.77 -15.98
C THR A 214 23.91 -16.33 -14.55
N SER A 215 24.77 -17.27 -14.20
CA SER A 215 24.82 -17.80 -12.82
C SER A 215 25.59 -16.85 -11.91
N HIS A 216 24.97 -16.40 -10.82
CA HIS A 216 25.51 -15.44 -9.87
C HIS A 216 25.92 -16.11 -8.57
N ALA A 217 27.03 -15.65 -8.00
CA ALA A 217 27.33 -15.95 -6.60
C ALA A 217 26.34 -15.22 -5.69
N ILE A 218 25.82 -15.91 -4.70
CA ILE A 218 24.95 -15.33 -3.68
C ILE A 218 25.70 -15.21 -2.39
N VAL A 219 25.95 -13.97 -1.95
CA VAL A 219 26.38 -13.69 -0.57
C VAL A 219 25.18 -13.25 0.24
N ALA A 220 24.98 -13.88 1.40
CA ALA A 220 23.81 -13.65 2.24
C ALA A 220 24.22 -13.28 3.67
N PHE A 221 23.43 -12.44 4.29
CA PHE A 221 23.62 -11.96 5.66
C PHE A 221 22.31 -11.45 6.25
N SER A 222 22.28 -11.14 7.54
CA SER A 222 21.14 -10.52 8.20
C SER A 222 21.40 -9.05 8.47
N TRP A 223 20.44 -8.20 8.08
CA TRP A 223 20.41 -6.79 8.47
C TRP A 223 19.16 -6.54 9.31
N ARG A 224 19.34 -6.22 10.61
CA ARG A 224 18.21 -5.97 11.53
C ARG A 224 17.17 -7.11 11.54
N HIS A 225 17.61 -8.34 11.48
CA HIS A 225 16.79 -9.56 11.34
C HIS A 225 16.15 -9.77 9.96
N ILE A 226 16.33 -8.86 9.02
CA ILE A 226 15.90 -9.04 7.64
C ILE A 226 16.96 -9.84 6.91
N PRO A 227 16.63 -11.00 6.31
CA PRO A 227 17.56 -11.74 5.46
C PRO A 227 17.82 -10.94 4.18
N VAL A 228 19.09 -10.74 3.86
CA VAL A 228 19.58 -10.01 2.68
C VAL A 228 20.41 -10.97 1.85
N ARG A 229 20.17 -10.98 0.55
CA ARG A 229 20.91 -11.77 -0.44
C ARG A 229 21.42 -10.84 -1.53
N VAL A 230 22.69 -10.85 -1.81
CA VAL A 230 23.30 -10.03 -2.87
C VAL A 230 23.75 -10.96 -3.99
N LEU A 231 23.27 -10.69 -5.20
CA LEU A 231 23.60 -11.43 -6.41
C LEU A 231 24.79 -10.75 -7.08
N LEU A 232 25.97 -11.34 -6.99
CA LEU A 232 27.20 -10.80 -7.56
C LEU A 232 27.44 -11.35 -8.96
N ASN A 233 27.70 -10.44 -9.90
CA ASN A 233 27.99 -10.77 -11.28
C ASN A 233 29.36 -11.50 -11.39
N PRO A 234 29.43 -12.69 -12.02
CA PRO A 234 30.65 -13.49 -12.05
C PRO A 234 31.78 -12.88 -12.88
N PHE A 235 31.52 -11.87 -13.71
CA PHE A 235 32.51 -11.29 -14.63
C PHE A 235 33.14 -9.99 -14.12
N ASN A 236 32.34 -9.17 -13.43
CA ASN A 236 32.77 -7.84 -12.97
C ASN A 236 32.60 -7.63 -11.47
N HIS A 237 32.08 -8.62 -10.73
CA HIS A 237 31.81 -8.63 -9.29
C HIS A 237 30.81 -7.57 -8.80
N LEU A 238 30.21 -6.78 -9.69
CA LEU A 238 29.20 -5.80 -9.30
C LEU A 238 27.92 -6.50 -8.82
N PRO A 239 27.19 -5.95 -7.84
CA PRO A 239 25.89 -6.49 -7.45
C PRO A 239 24.85 -6.21 -8.52
N ASP A 240 24.38 -7.24 -9.23
CA ASP A 240 23.30 -7.10 -10.22
C ASP A 240 21.92 -7.01 -9.56
N ALA A 241 21.78 -7.58 -8.36
CA ALA A 241 20.54 -7.46 -7.58
C ALA A 241 20.78 -7.64 -6.08
N VAL A 242 19.84 -7.11 -5.29
CA VAL A 242 19.71 -7.40 -3.87
C VAL A 242 18.29 -7.86 -3.56
N ASP A 243 18.18 -8.95 -2.77
CA ASP A 243 16.90 -9.44 -2.24
C ASP A 243 16.80 -9.14 -0.76
N THR A 244 15.63 -8.75 -0.31
CA THR A 244 15.20 -8.79 1.09
C THR A 244 13.92 -9.59 1.21
N THR A 245 13.66 -10.19 2.39
CA THR A 245 12.37 -10.81 2.70
C THR A 245 11.91 -10.28 4.05
N GLN A 246 10.75 -9.59 4.04
CA GLN A 246 10.25 -8.92 5.23
C GLN A 246 8.72 -8.80 5.23
N ALA A 247 8.16 -8.54 6.40
CA ALA A 247 6.79 -8.06 6.54
C ALA A 247 6.79 -6.54 6.35
N PHE A 248 6.11 -6.05 5.33
CA PHE A 248 6.01 -4.61 5.07
C PHE A 248 4.93 -3.96 5.94
N HIS A 249 5.17 -2.71 6.36
CA HIS A 249 4.22 -1.91 7.15
C HIS A 249 3.39 -0.95 6.29
N ASP A 250 3.30 -1.24 4.98
CA ASP A 250 2.48 -0.56 3.98
C ASP A 250 1.34 -1.46 3.47
N PHE A 251 0.76 -1.16 2.31
CA PHE A 251 -0.28 -1.94 1.65
C PHE A 251 0.12 -3.39 1.32
N TRP A 252 1.42 -3.72 1.31
CA TRP A 252 1.90 -5.09 1.13
C TRP A 252 1.75 -5.97 2.38
N TYR A 253 1.35 -5.41 3.51
CA TYR A 253 1.09 -6.14 4.75
C TYR A 253 0.27 -7.43 4.57
N PHE A 254 -0.69 -7.43 3.65
CA PHE A 254 -1.59 -8.58 3.43
C PHE A 254 -0.90 -9.81 2.85
N TRP A 255 0.27 -9.61 2.23
CA TRP A 255 1.07 -10.67 1.64
C TRP A 255 2.08 -11.29 2.60
N GLY A 256 2.13 -10.80 3.85
CA GLY A 256 2.99 -11.34 4.91
C GLY A 256 4.47 -11.28 4.58
N ASP A 257 5.09 -12.43 4.35
CA ASP A 257 6.52 -12.54 4.04
C ASP A 257 6.75 -12.18 2.57
N VAL A 258 7.04 -10.91 2.30
CA VAL A 258 7.22 -10.40 0.94
C VAL A 258 8.70 -10.40 0.57
N ARG A 259 9.06 -11.08 -0.52
CA ARG A 259 10.38 -10.96 -1.13
C ARG A 259 10.40 -9.71 -2.01
N GLN A 260 11.27 -8.76 -1.67
CA GLN A 260 11.61 -7.63 -2.52
C GLN A 260 12.93 -7.91 -3.21
N ARG A 261 13.00 -7.66 -4.53
CA ARG A 261 14.23 -7.69 -5.32
C ARG A 261 14.45 -6.36 -5.97
N ILE A 262 15.63 -5.77 -5.77
CA ILE A 262 16.07 -4.56 -6.44
C ILE A 262 17.19 -4.92 -7.40
N TYR A 263 16.98 -4.71 -8.69
CA TYR A 263 17.99 -4.85 -9.72
C TYR A 263 18.76 -3.54 -9.86
N PHE A 264 20.07 -3.65 -10.08
CA PHE A 264 20.97 -2.52 -10.32
C PHE A 264 21.48 -2.57 -11.75
N ASP A 265 21.25 -1.48 -12.49
CA ASP A 265 21.60 -1.39 -13.90
C ASP A 265 22.27 -0.06 -14.23
N ASN A 266 22.80 0.04 -15.47
CA ASN A 266 23.39 1.26 -16.01
C ASN A 266 24.50 1.83 -15.12
N TRP A 267 25.49 1.00 -14.81
CA TRP A 267 26.64 1.36 -14.00
C TRP A 267 27.49 2.43 -14.65
N LYS A 268 27.82 3.48 -13.91
CA LYS A 268 28.65 4.60 -14.34
C LYS A 268 29.76 4.89 -13.33
N LEU A 269 30.91 5.35 -13.82
CA LEU A 269 31.97 5.86 -12.96
C LEU A 269 31.66 7.32 -12.61
N VAL A 270 31.47 7.61 -11.32
CA VAL A 270 31.19 8.92 -10.77
C VAL A 270 32.22 9.18 -9.69
N GLU A 271 33.11 10.17 -9.86
CA GLU A 271 34.15 10.54 -8.89
C GLU A 271 34.96 9.35 -8.33
N GLY A 272 35.30 8.37 -9.20
CA GLY A 272 36.05 7.17 -8.83
C GLY A 272 35.22 6.03 -8.25
N ILE A 273 33.92 6.20 -8.06
CA ILE A 273 32.98 5.17 -7.59
C ILE A 273 32.15 4.67 -8.77
N THR A 274 32.10 3.35 -8.96
CA THR A 274 31.18 2.70 -9.90
C THR A 274 29.81 2.63 -9.24
N PHE A 275 28.82 3.36 -9.77
CA PHE A 275 27.52 3.54 -9.18
C PHE A 275 26.40 3.22 -10.19
N PRO A 276 25.35 2.44 -9.82
CA PRO A 276 24.22 2.17 -10.71
C PRO A 276 23.36 3.43 -10.86
N THR A 277 22.82 3.65 -12.05
CA THR A 277 21.93 4.78 -12.30
C THR A 277 20.51 4.36 -12.65
N ASN A 278 20.21 3.07 -12.56
CA ASN A 278 18.86 2.56 -12.75
C ASN A 278 18.56 1.46 -11.72
N TRP A 279 17.36 1.52 -11.15
CA TRP A 279 16.84 0.56 -10.18
C TRP A 279 15.48 0.06 -10.66
N VAL A 280 15.28 -1.26 -10.64
CA VAL A 280 13.98 -1.89 -10.88
C VAL A 280 13.67 -2.73 -9.67
N GLU A 281 12.52 -2.50 -9.07
CA GLU A 281 12.07 -3.16 -7.86
C GLU A 281 10.88 -4.08 -8.16
N GLU A 282 11.01 -5.34 -7.76
CA GLU A 282 9.95 -6.32 -7.78
C GLU A 282 9.56 -6.72 -6.36
N ARG A 283 8.27 -6.91 -6.11
CA ARG A 283 7.77 -7.53 -4.88
C ARG A 283 7.01 -8.80 -5.23
N ASN A 284 7.40 -9.93 -4.65
CA ASN A 284 6.90 -11.27 -4.98
C ASN A 284 6.94 -11.59 -6.49
N GLY A 285 7.95 -11.07 -7.20
CA GLY A 285 8.15 -11.26 -8.64
C GLY A 285 7.25 -10.38 -9.54
N VAL A 286 6.55 -9.42 -8.96
CA VAL A 286 5.74 -8.45 -9.71
C VAL A 286 6.46 -7.10 -9.71
N LEU A 287 6.60 -6.48 -10.90
CA LEU A 287 7.19 -5.15 -11.02
C LEU A 287 6.40 -4.16 -10.17
N TRP A 288 7.08 -3.54 -9.21
CA TRP A 288 6.48 -2.54 -8.33
C TRP A 288 6.92 -1.13 -8.68
N ARG A 289 8.25 -0.90 -8.82
CA ARG A 289 8.80 0.44 -9.07
C ARG A 289 9.96 0.38 -10.04
N SER A 290 10.11 1.42 -10.83
CA SER A 290 11.31 1.67 -11.63
C SER A 290 11.78 3.09 -11.38
N ARG A 291 13.08 3.28 -11.13
CA ARG A 291 13.67 4.59 -10.85
C ARG A 291 15.00 4.74 -11.56
N GLN A 292 15.25 5.93 -12.13
CA GLN A 292 16.50 6.28 -12.79
C GLN A 292 17.09 7.55 -12.18
N ALA A 293 18.39 7.54 -11.85
CA ALA A 293 19.15 8.73 -11.52
C ALA A 293 19.61 9.42 -12.80
N LEU A 294 19.17 10.64 -13.01
CA LEU A 294 19.62 11.54 -14.09
C LEU A 294 20.96 12.17 -13.75
N ASN A 295 21.15 12.47 -12.45
CA ASN A 295 22.39 13.00 -11.90
C ASN A 295 22.73 12.30 -10.57
N VAL A 296 24.03 12.11 -10.33
CA VAL A 296 24.59 11.55 -9.09
C VAL A 296 25.74 12.44 -8.67
N GLU A 297 25.67 12.95 -7.45
CA GLU A 297 26.73 13.80 -6.86
C GLU A 297 27.08 13.26 -5.47
N PHE A 298 28.38 13.18 -5.18
CA PHE A 298 28.88 12.76 -3.88
C PHE A 298 29.40 13.95 -3.09
N ASN A 299 29.37 13.86 -1.78
CA ASN A 299 29.98 14.79 -0.86
C ASN A 299 29.62 16.28 -1.12
N VAL A 300 28.36 16.52 -1.50
CA VAL A 300 27.85 17.88 -1.70
C VAL A 300 27.76 18.62 -0.37
N GLN A 301 27.81 19.95 -0.43
CA GLN A 301 27.50 20.75 0.75
C GLN A 301 26.01 20.59 1.11
N LEU A 302 25.73 20.11 2.31
CA LEU A 302 24.37 19.94 2.82
C LEU A 302 23.86 21.25 3.45
N ASP A 303 22.57 21.52 3.26
CA ASP A 303 21.84 22.49 4.06
C ASP A 303 21.31 21.80 5.33
N GLU A 304 21.93 22.06 6.47
CA GLU A 304 21.54 21.46 7.75
C GLU A 304 20.11 21.81 8.15
N LYS A 305 19.61 22.97 7.74
CA LYS A 305 18.23 23.38 8.05
C LYS A 305 17.18 22.55 7.34
N ALA A 306 17.51 21.99 6.18
CA ALA A 306 16.60 21.11 5.45
C ALA A 306 16.34 19.78 6.18
N PHE A 307 17.22 19.40 7.13
CA PHE A 307 17.05 18.23 7.98
C PHE A 307 16.35 18.52 9.32
N GLU A 308 15.98 19.76 9.60
CA GLU A 308 15.28 20.10 10.84
C GLU A 308 13.87 19.50 10.82
N MET A 309 13.48 18.85 11.90
CA MET A 309 12.19 18.20 12.09
C MET A 309 11.59 18.60 13.43
N SER A 310 10.28 18.77 13.51
CA SER A 310 9.61 19.00 14.79
C SER A 310 9.66 17.74 15.67
N ALA A 311 10.15 17.90 16.90
CA ALA A 311 10.29 16.78 17.85
C ALA A 311 8.95 16.07 18.14
N GLY A 312 7.84 16.80 18.09
CA GLY A 312 6.50 16.25 18.28
C GLY A 312 6.09 15.27 17.17
N ALA A 313 6.33 15.65 15.91
CA ALA A 313 6.02 14.83 14.75
C ALA A 313 6.96 13.61 14.66
N VAL A 314 8.25 13.77 14.93
CA VAL A 314 9.22 12.65 15.02
C VAL A 314 8.78 11.62 16.06
N LYS A 315 8.38 12.07 17.25
CA LYS A 315 7.88 11.16 18.30
C LYS A 315 6.60 10.42 17.87
N GLN A 316 5.71 11.07 17.15
CA GLN A 316 4.49 10.44 16.61
C GLN A 316 4.82 9.43 15.51
N SER A 317 5.74 9.76 14.61
CA SER A 317 6.23 8.84 13.58
C SER A 317 6.82 7.57 14.20
N ALA A 318 7.71 7.70 15.18
CA ALA A 318 8.32 6.56 15.88
C ALA A 318 7.31 5.68 16.64
N ALA A 319 6.16 6.24 17.01
CA ALA A 319 5.07 5.52 17.69
C ALA A 319 4.00 4.99 16.71
N SER A 320 4.18 5.16 15.42
CA SER A 320 3.22 4.69 14.41
C SER A 320 3.07 3.17 14.46
N PRO A 321 1.85 2.64 14.55
CA PRO A 321 1.63 1.19 14.53
C PRO A 321 1.81 0.56 13.14
N GLY A 322 2.16 1.36 12.12
CA GLY A 322 2.17 0.93 10.73
C GLY A 322 0.78 0.62 10.21
N TRP A 323 0.72 -0.30 9.24
CA TRP A 323 -0.54 -0.69 8.61
C TRP A 323 -1.40 -1.58 9.52
N ASN A 324 -0.79 -2.47 10.30
CA ASN A 324 -1.49 -3.34 11.25
C ASN A 324 -1.91 -2.57 12.52
N ARG A 325 -2.77 -1.57 12.36
CA ARG A 325 -3.22 -0.68 13.42
C ARG A 325 -4.57 -1.10 14.02
N PRO A 326 -4.81 -0.80 15.31
CA PRO A 326 -6.07 -1.12 15.95
C PRO A 326 -7.21 -0.19 15.49
N PHE A 327 -8.45 -0.70 15.54
CA PHE A 327 -9.64 0.11 15.40
C PHE A 327 -9.88 0.93 16.68
N SER A 328 -10.06 2.24 16.55
CA SER A 328 -10.16 3.16 17.69
C SER A 328 -11.52 3.86 17.83
N VAL A 329 -12.48 3.58 16.93
CA VAL A 329 -13.81 4.21 16.96
C VAL A 329 -14.73 3.45 17.88
N ASN A 330 -15.30 4.14 18.85
CA ASN A 330 -16.20 3.55 19.87
C ASN A 330 -17.63 4.12 19.85
N GLN A 331 -17.90 5.06 18.95
CA GLN A 331 -19.20 5.69 18.78
C GLN A 331 -19.68 5.49 17.34
N ALA A 332 -20.90 4.98 17.20
CA ALA A 332 -21.51 4.74 15.90
C ALA A 332 -22.52 5.85 15.57
N THR A 333 -22.61 6.19 14.29
CA THR A 333 -23.72 6.90 13.69
C THR A 333 -24.80 5.89 13.32
N VAL A 334 -26.00 6.01 13.90
CA VAL A 334 -27.12 5.12 13.61
C VAL A 334 -27.77 5.55 12.29
N LEU A 335 -27.62 4.74 11.23
CA LEU A 335 -28.22 5.03 9.93
C LEU A 335 -29.69 4.60 9.87
N ALA A 336 -30.01 3.46 10.49
CA ALA A 336 -31.34 2.95 10.70
C ALA A 336 -31.34 2.02 11.93
N PRO A 337 -32.48 1.61 12.49
CA PRO A 337 -32.52 0.69 13.62
C PRO A 337 -31.77 -0.61 13.34
N GLY A 338 -30.61 -0.81 13.98
CA GLY A 338 -29.73 -1.96 13.79
C GLY A 338 -28.75 -1.86 12.61
N ILE A 339 -28.58 -0.66 12.04
CA ILE A 339 -27.52 -0.35 11.07
C ILE A 339 -26.66 0.76 11.66
N ASP A 340 -25.47 0.40 12.14
CA ASP A 340 -24.57 1.25 12.90
C ASP A 340 -23.28 1.48 12.10
N LEU A 341 -23.04 2.71 11.64
CA LEU A 341 -21.84 3.13 10.92
C LEU A 341 -20.79 3.63 11.91
N TYR A 342 -19.60 3.09 11.85
CA TYR A 342 -18.43 3.54 12.59
C TYR A 342 -17.50 4.30 11.63
N GLU A 343 -17.45 5.62 11.81
CA GLU A 343 -16.64 6.51 10.95
C GLU A 343 -15.21 6.57 11.50
N GLY A 344 -14.34 5.76 10.96
CA GLY A 344 -12.92 5.64 11.30
C GLY A 344 -12.01 6.21 10.23
N SER A 345 -10.75 5.80 10.24
CA SER A 345 -9.84 6.05 9.10
C SER A 345 -10.45 5.46 7.82
N TRP A 346 -11.10 4.32 7.99
CA TRP A 346 -11.95 3.67 7.01
C TRP A 346 -13.19 3.17 7.74
N ASN A 347 -14.32 3.45 7.16
CA ASN A 347 -15.60 3.17 7.79
C ASN A 347 -15.85 1.67 7.83
N ALA A 348 -16.52 1.21 8.89
CA ALA A 348 -17.06 -0.13 8.99
C ALA A 348 -18.51 -0.04 9.46
N THR A 349 -19.36 -0.93 8.93
CA THR A 349 -20.79 -0.90 9.28
C THR A 349 -21.21 -2.21 9.90
N VAL A 350 -21.90 -2.12 11.02
CA VAL A 350 -22.48 -3.25 11.75
C VAL A 350 -23.96 -3.32 11.46
N VAL A 351 -24.41 -4.43 10.88
CA VAL A 351 -25.81 -4.65 10.50
C VAL A 351 -26.39 -5.81 11.31
N LYS A 352 -27.28 -5.49 12.24
CA LYS A 352 -28.02 -6.49 13.01
C LYS A 352 -29.19 -7.02 12.21
N GLN A 353 -29.18 -8.29 11.93
CA GLN A 353 -30.28 -9.03 11.29
C GLN A 353 -30.90 -10.04 12.27
N ARG A 354 -31.98 -10.72 11.85
CA ARG A 354 -32.63 -11.75 12.65
C ARG A 354 -31.71 -12.94 12.94
N ALA A 355 -30.90 -13.34 11.95
CA ALA A 355 -30.00 -14.49 12.04
C ALA A 355 -28.67 -14.19 12.74
N GLY A 356 -28.30 -12.92 12.88
CA GLY A 356 -27.02 -12.50 13.45
C GLY A 356 -26.58 -11.15 12.92
N ILE A 357 -25.30 -10.87 13.05
CA ILE A 357 -24.68 -9.62 12.60
C ILE A 357 -23.92 -9.87 11.31
N VAL A 358 -24.11 -8.99 10.35
CA VAL A 358 -23.29 -8.86 9.14
C VAL A 358 -22.45 -7.59 9.28
N ILE A 359 -21.16 -7.67 8.97
CA ILE A 359 -20.24 -6.55 8.95
C ILE A 359 -19.97 -6.15 7.51
N LEU A 360 -20.15 -4.87 7.17
CA LEU A 360 -19.68 -4.32 5.92
C LEU A 360 -18.24 -3.88 6.14
N GLU A 361 -17.37 -4.49 5.40
CA GLU A 361 -15.93 -4.35 5.31
C GLU A 361 -15.10 -4.96 6.46
N ALA A 362 -13.96 -5.48 6.08
CA ALA A 362 -12.88 -5.94 6.95
C ALA A 362 -11.60 -5.16 6.60
N PRO A 363 -11.58 -3.84 6.83
CA PRO A 363 -10.56 -2.98 6.23
C PRO A 363 -9.24 -3.00 6.99
N ILE A 364 -8.22 -2.47 6.33
CA ILE A 364 -6.90 -2.11 6.84
C ILE A 364 -6.09 -3.33 7.29
N SER A 365 -6.52 -4.03 8.35
CA SER A 365 -5.71 -5.09 8.96
C SER A 365 -6.52 -6.04 9.83
N GLY A 366 -5.89 -7.14 10.24
CA GLY A 366 -6.47 -8.07 11.19
C GLY A 366 -6.81 -7.42 12.55
N LEU A 367 -5.94 -6.55 13.08
CA LEU A 367 -6.20 -5.83 14.34
C LEU A 367 -7.35 -4.84 14.20
N TYR A 368 -7.45 -4.14 13.07
CA TYR A 368 -8.56 -3.23 12.80
C TYR A 368 -9.89 -3.98 12.76
N THR A 369 -9.94 -5.07 11.99
CA THR A 369 -11.13 -5.93 11.89
C THR A 369 -11.51 -6.52 13.26
N GLU A 370 -10.56 -7.02 14.04
CA GLU A 370 -10.83 -7.52 15.39
C GLU A 370 -11.49 -6.44 16.27
N GLY A 371 -11.04 -5.19 16.16
CA GLY A 371 -11.63 -4.06 16.86
C GLY A 371 -13.07 -3.79 16.43
N VAL A 372 -13.37 -3.83 15.12
CA VAL A 372 -14.75 -3.72 14.60
C VAL A 372 -15.64 -4.83 15.14
N LEU A 373 -15.17 -6.08 15.12
CA LEU A 373 -15.90 -7.22 15.65
C LEU A 373 -16.15 -7.10 17.17
N LYS A 374 -15.20 -6.53 17.91
CA LYS A 374 -15.34 -6.25 19.34
C LYS A 374 -16.44 -5.21 19.61
N GLU A 375 -16.46 -4.11 18.87
CA GLU A 375 -17.51 -3.11 19.00
C GLU A 375 -18.87 -3.64 18.58
N ALA A 376 -18.96 -4.49 17.55
CA ALA A 376 -20.19 -5.17 17.14
C ALA A 376 -20.76 -6.05 18.26
N ARG A 377 -19.90 -6.85 18.94
CA ARG A 377 -20.29 -7.69 20.09
C ARG A 377 -20.73 -6.85 21.30
N LYS A 378 -20.05 -5.72 21.55
CA LYS A 378 -20.41 -4.78 22.60
C LYS A 378 -21.76 -4.10 22.34
N ARG A 379 -22.01 -3.71 21.09
CA ARG A 379 -23.24 -3.04 20.65
C ARG A 379 -24.44 -3.99 20.68
N HIS A 380 -24.24 -5.26 20.37
CA HIS A 380 -25.28 -6.30 20.29
C HIS A 380 -24.89 -7.56 21.07
N PRO A 381 -24.91 -7.50 22.42
CA PRO A 381 -24.49 -8.62 23.26
C PRO A 381 -25.28 -9.90 22.97
N GLY A 382 -24.60 -11.03 22.87
CA GLY A 382 -25.21 -12.34 22.64
C GLY A 382 -25.66 -12.62 21.20
N VAL A 383 -25.55 -11.64 20.28
CA VAL A 383 -25.89 -11.85 18.87
C VAL A 383 -24.64 -12.33 18.13
N PRO A 384 -24.67 -13.48 17.45
CA PRO A 384 -23.52 -13.99 16.73
C PRO A 384 -23.18 -13.13 15.50
N ILE A 385 -21.90 -12.95 15.21
CA ILE A 385 -21.45 -12.40 13.94
C ILE A 385 -21.42 -13.54 12.94
N THR A 386 -22.09 -13.42 11.81
CA THR A 386 -22.30 -14.50 10.83
C THR A 386 -21.53 -14.32 9.55
N ALA A 387 -21.28 -13.07 9.16
CA ALA A 387 -20.63 -12.77 7.89
C ALA A 387 -19.91 -11.41 7.88
N ILE A 388 -18.98 -11.31 6.95
CA ILE A 388 -18.34 -10.07 6.52
C ILE A 388 -18.54 -9.91 5.02
N LEU A 389 -18.75 -8.68 4.55
CA LEU A 389 -18.74 -8.29 3.16
C LEU A 389 -17.39 -7.64 2.84
N SER A 390 -16.69 -8.13 1.82
CA SER A 390 -15.51 -7.50 1.23
C SER A 390 -15.91 -7.03 -0.17
N THR A 391 -16.22 -5.74 -0.30
CA THR A 391 -16.96 -5.22 -1.45
C THR A 391 -16.10 -4.74 -2.60
N SER A 392 -14.78 -4.63 -2.39
CA SER A 392 -13.78 -4.19 -3.36
C SER A 392 -12.56 -5.12 -3.33
N ASP A 393 -11.75 -5.13 -4.38
CA ASP A 393 -10.45 -5.81 -4.43
C ASP A 393 -9.29 -4.88 -4.05
N SER A 394 -9.55 -3.63 -3.80
CA SER A 394 -8.56 -2.73 -3.22
C SER A 394 -8.01 -3.35 -1.94
N TRP A 395 -6.69 -3.45 -1.86
CA TRP A 395 -6.05 -4.20 -0.76
C TRP A 395 -6.44 -3.71 0.63
N PRO A 396 -6.60 -2.42 0.86
CA PRO A 396 -7.13 -1.92 2.11
C PRO A 396 -8.50 -2.47 2.51
N HIS A 397 -9.39 -2.77 1.56
CA HIS A 397 -10.68 -3.40 1.85
C HIS A 397 -10.54 -4.87 2.26
N THR A 398 -9.47 -5.51 1.79
CA THR A 398 -9.25 -6.95 2.03
C THR A 398 -8.38 -7.22 3.26
N GLY A 399 -7.81 -6.18 3.87
CA GLY A 399 -6.75 -6.28 4.89
C GLY A 399 -7.07 -7.13 6.11
N GLY A 400 -8.33 -7.26 6.46
CA GLY A 400 -8.78 -8.09 7.58
C GLY A 400 -9.47 -9.40 7.18
N VAL A 401 -9.52 -9.74 5.88
CA VAL A 401 -10.19 -10.98 5.41
C VAL A 401 -9.55 -12.22 6.05
N ARG A 402 -8.20 -12.23 6.23
CA ARG A 402 -7.52 -13.33 6.93
C ARG A 402 -8.00 -13.51 8.36
N GLN A 403 -8.31 -12.41 9.07
CA GLN A 403 -8.89 -12.45 10.43
C GLN A 403 -10.32 -13.04 10.40
N ALA A 404 -11.13 -12.66 9.42
CA ALA A 404 -12.47 -13.20 9.24
C ALA A 404 -12.46 -14.73 9.01
N VAL A 405 -11.55 -15.19 8.13
CA VAL A 405 -11.37 -16.61 7.83
C VAL A 405 -10.83 -17.38 9.05
N ALA A 406 -9.90 -16.80 9.81
CA ALA A 406 -9.41 -17.40 11.05
C ALA A 406 -10.52 -17.62 12.09
N LEU A 407 -11.52 -16.76 12.09
CA LEU A 407 -12.71 -16.87 12.96
C LEU A 407 -13.83 -17.77 12.39
N GLY A 408 -13.64 -18.34 11.21
CA GLY A 408 -14.62 -19.19 10.55
C GLY A 408 -15.86 -18.46 10.05
N LEU A 409 -15.79 -17.15 9.84
CA LEU A 409 -16.90 -16.33 9.34
C LEU A 409 -17.13 -16.59 7.84
N SER A 410 -18.39 -16.48 7.40
CA SER A 410 -18.67 -16.39 5.97
C SER A 410 -18.18 -15.05 5.42
N VAL A 411 -17.51 -15.04 4.27
CA VAL A 411 -17.06 -13.80 3.62
C VAL A 411 -17.69 -13.72 2.24
N TYR A 412 -18.46 -12.65 2.02
CA TYR A 412 -19.06 -12.34 0.71
C TYR A 412 -18.04 -11.59 -0.12
N ILE A 413 -17.71 -12.15 -1.28
CA ILE A 413 -16.69 -11.60 -2.19
C ILE A 413 -17.23 -11.58 -3.62
N LEU A 414 -16.80 -10.64 -4.42
CA LEU A 414 -17.11 -10.62 -5.84
C LEU A 414 -16.41 -11.83 -6.52
N ASP A 415 -17.06 -12.42 -7.52
CA ASP A 415 -16.52 -13.54 -8.29
C ASP A 415 -15.13 -13.24 -8.88
N LEU A 416 -14.93 -12.03 -9.43
CA LEU A 416 -13.66 -11.60 -10.01
C LEU A 416 -12.53 -11.43 -8.98
N ASN A 417 -12.86 -11.28 -7.69
CA ASN A 417 -11.88 -11.02 -6.65
C ASN A 417 -11.37 -12.30 -5.97
N GLN A 418 -12.01 -13.44 -6.22
CA GLN A 418 -11.65 -14.71 -5.58
C GLN A 418 -10.17 -15.09 -5.78
N PRO A 419 -9.58 -15.02 -6.99
CA PRO A 419 -8.18 -15.41 -7.19
C PRO A 419 -7.20 -14.56 -6.36
N LEU A 420 -7.45 -13.25 -6.23
CA LEU A 420 -6.65 -12.36 -5.40
C LEU A 420 -6.75 -12.77 -3.92
N LEU A 421 -7.96 -12.97 -3.43
CA LEU A 421 -8.21 -13.33 -2.03
C LEU A 421 -7.67 -14.71 -1.68
N ASP A 422 -7.78 -15.70 -2.57
CA ASP A 422 -7.15 -17.02 -2.39
C ASP A 422 -5.61 -16.89 -2.33
N GLY A 423 -5.01 -15.99 -3.13
CA GLY A 423 -3.60 -15.64 -3.07
C GLY A 423 -3.21 -15.06 -1.70
N ILE A 424 -3.96 -14.07 -1.22
CA ILE A 424 -3.75 -13.43 0.09
C ILE A 424 -3.88 -14.46 1.24
N LEU A 425 -4.85 -15.38 1.17
CA LEU A 425 -5.00 -16.41 2.21
C LEU A 425 -3.86 -17.42 2.23
N SER A 426 -3.30 -17.74 1.07
CA SER A 426 -2.20 -18.70 0.94
C SER A 426 -0.82 -18.09 1.20
N ALA A 427 -0.72 -16.76 1.26
CA ALA A 427 0.52 -16.06 1.52
C ALA A 427 1.10 -16.42 2.90
N PRO A 428 2.42 -16.72 2.99
CA PRO A 428 3.05 -17.03 4.27
C PRO A 428 3.15 -15.76 5.14
N HIS A 429 2.90 -15.92 6.44
CA HIS A 429 3.06 -14.87 7.46
C HIS A 429 3.94 -15.42 8.58
N THR A 430 5.16 -15.87 8.25
CA THR A 430 6.06 -16.53 9.22
C THR A 430 6.88 -15.51 10.01
N ILE A 431 7.17 -14.35 9.43
CA ILE A 431 7.92 -13.25 10.06
C ILE A 431 7.02 -12.57 11.11
N GLU A 432 5.80 -12.21 10.73
CA GLU A 432 4.79 -11.64 11.62
C GLU A 432 3.51 -12.50 11.61
N PRO A 433 3.45 -13.59 12.38
CA PRO A 433 2.33 -14.52 12.32
C PRO A 433 1.01 -13.91 12.78
N ASP A 434 0.04 -13.83 11.87
CA ASP A 434 -1.33 -13.42 12.15
C ASP A 434 -2.20 -14.55 12.75
N ALA A 435 -3.49 -14.29 12.94
CA ALA A 435 -4.41 -15.27 13.50
C ALA A 435 -4.58 -16.49 12.59
N LEU A 436 -4.61 -16.30 11.26
CA LEU A 436 -4.77 -17.39 10.30
C LEU A 436 -3.52 -18.28 10.22
N GLN A 437 -2.32 -17.66 10.21
CA GLN A 437 -1.05 -18.40 10.20
C GLN A 437 -0.88 -19.32 11.42
N LYS A 438 -1.46 -18.96 12.57
CA LYS A 438 -1.40 -19.74 13.81
C LYS A 438 -2.32 -20.97 13.81
N LEU A 439 -3.22 -21.08 12.82
CA LEU A 439 -4.13 -22.21 12.69
C LEU A 439 -3.53 -23.29 11.80
N THR A 440 -3.70 -24.55 12.20
CA THR A 440 -3.21 -25.70 11.42
C THR A 440 -4.01 -25.95 10.15
N HIS A 441 -5.32 -25.66 10.17
CA HIS A 441 -6.21 -25.81 9.02
C HIS A 441 -7.37 -24.82 9.15
N SER A 442 -7.48 -23.90 8.22
CA SER A 442 -8.66 -23.07 8.04
C SER A 442 -8.97 -22.99 6.55
N LYS A 443 -10.23 -23.18 6.20
CA LYS A 443 -10.71 -23.00 4.82
C LYS A 443 -11.66 -21.81 4.81
N PRO A 444 -11.57 -20.96 3.77
CA PRO A 444 -12.50 -19.85 3.65
C PRO A 444 -13.92 -20.34 3.37
N HIS A 445 -14.88 -19.69 3.98
CA HIS A 445 -16.29 -19.88 3.70
C HIS A 445 -16.76 -18.80 2.72
N TRP A 446 -16.26 -18.84 1.48
CA TRP A 446 -16.64 -17.89 0.44
C TRP A 446 -18.12 -17.96 0.09
N LYS A 447 -18.74 -16.80 -0.02
CA LYS A 447 -20.05 -16.56 -0.60
C LYS A 447 -19.84 -15.70 -1.84
N ILE A 448 -19.89 -16.31 -3.00
CA ILE A 448 -19.53 -15.65 -4.26
C ILE A 448 -20.70 -14.81 -4.76
N VAL A 449 -20.46 -13.51 -4.95
CA VAL A 449 -21.40 -12.53 -5.49
C VAL A 449 -21.11 -12.36 -6.98
N ALA A 450 -21.74 -13.21 -7.81
CA ALA A 450 -21.62 -13.12 -9.27
C ALA A 450 -22.78 -12.32 -9.91
N ASN A 451 -23.93 -12.33 -9.25
CA ASN A 451 -25.15 -11.64 -9.64
C ASN A 451 -25.83 -11.05 -8.41
N LYS A 452 -27.01 -10.44 -8.59
CA LYS A 452 -27.82 -10.02 -7.44
C LYS A 452 -27.94 -11.16 -6.42
N GLN A 453 -27.68 -10.84 -5.15
CA GLN A 453 -27.78 -11.79 -4.04
C GLN A 453 -28.41 -11.10 -2.83
N GLU A 454 -29.19 -11.85 -2.05
CA GLU A 454 -29.82 -11.35 -0.83
C GLU A 454 -29.18 -11.97 0.42
N ILE A 455 -29.06 -11.18 1.48
CA ILE A 455 -28.58 -11.61 2.79
C ILE A 455 -29.61 -11.23 3.84
N GLY A 456 -30.07 -12.22 4.60
CA GLY A 456 -31.03 -12.03 5.67
C GLY A 456 -32.45 -11.81 5.21
N SER A 457 -33.29 -11.35 6.12
CA SER A 457 -34.71 -11.08 5.90
C SER A 457 -35.21 -10.03 6.88
N GLY A 458 -36.33 -9.37 6.57
CA GLY A 458 -36.94 -8.32 7.40
C GLY A 458 -36.27 -6.96 7.20
N ALA A 459 -36.36 -6.10 8.22
CA ALA A 459 -36.03 -4.69 8.10
C ALA A 459 -34.59 -4.36 7.68
N ASN A 460 -33.64 -5.23 7.97
CA ASN A 460 -32.22 -5.03 7.63
C ASN A 460 -31.73 -6.08 6.61
N ARG A 461 -32.61 -6.49 5.70
CA ARG A 461 -32.23 -7.30 4.54
C ARG A 461 -31.27 -6.51 3.67
N ILE A 462 -30.26 -7.19 3.15
CA ILE A 462 -29.23 -6.60 2.27
C ILE A 462 -29.38 -7.24 0.90
N GLU A 463 -29.42 -6.42 -0.13
CA GLU A 463 -29.31 -6.84 -1.52
C GLU A 463 -27.95 -6.42 -2.06
N LEU A 464 -27.17 -7.39 -2.59
CA LEU A 464 -25.86 -7.15 -3.17
C LEU A 464 -25.99 -7.08 -4.69
N TYR A 465 -25.33 -6.09 -5.28
CA TYR A 465 -25.34 -5.84 -6.72
C TYR A 465 -23.93 -5.60 -7.25
N PRO A 466 -23.36 -6.52 -8.06
CA PRO A 466 -22.13 -6.24 -8.81
C PRO A 466 -22.27 -4.99 -9.67
N LEU A 467 -21.30 -4.08 -9.60
CA LEU A 467 -21.36 -2.82 -10.36
C LEU A 467 -21.12 -3.05 -11.85
N ARG A 468 -20.07 -3.77 -12.20
CA ARG A 468 -19.72 -4.16 -13.59
C ARG A 468 -19.47 -2.98 -14.53
N GLY A 469 -19.12 -1.81 -14.00
CA GLY A 469 -18.62 -0.70 -14.78
C GLY A 469 -17.17 -0.88 -15.22
N ALA A 470 -16.65 -0.03 -16.09
CA ALA A 470 -15.28 -0.09 -16.57
C ALA A 470 -14.26 0.16 -15.44
N SER A 471 -14.61 1.08 -14.52
CA SER A 471 -13.79 1.44 -13.36
C SER A 471 -14.24 0.75 -12.06
N THR A 472 -15.42 0.12 -12.05
CA THR A 472 -15.99 -0.54 -10.87
C THR A 472 -16.24 -2.05 -11.08
N GLU A 473 -15.61 -2.68 -12.08
CA GLU A 473 -15.87 -4.08 -12.43
C GLU A 473 -15.61 -5.05 -11.27
N ARG A 474 -14.72 -4.67 -10.34
CA ARG A 474 -14.31 -5.48 -9.19
C ARG A 474 -14.95 -5.08 -7.88
N GLN A 475 -16.03 -4.30 -7.96
CA GLN A 475 -16.78 -3.84 -6.80
C GLN A 475 -18.24 -4.27 -6.86
N TYR A 476 -18.87 -4.37 -5.70
CA TYR A 476 -20.31 -4.50 -5.58
C TYR A 476 -20.86 -3.56 -4.52
N MET A 477 -22.05 -3.05 -4.75
CA MET A 477 -22.78 -2.22 -3.79
C MET A 477 -23.74 -3.07 -2.96
N ALA A 478 -24.07 -2.60 -1.74
CA ALA A 478 -25.02 -3.21 -0.84
C ALA A 478 -26.20 -2.26 -0.60
N TYR A 479 -27.41 -2.71 -0.88
CA TYR A 479 -28.64 -1.93 -0.77
C TYR A 479 -29.54 -2.47 0.33
N PHE A 480 -30.14 -1.55 1.10
CA PHE A 480 -31.08 -1.83 2.18
C PHE A 480 -32.47 -1.35 1.75
N PRO A 481 -33.29 -2.20 1.12
CA PRO A 481 -34.52 -1.77 0.47
C PRO A 481 -35.55 -1.16 1.41
N GLU A 482 -35.61 -1.64 2.66
CA GLU A 482 -36.57 -1.13 3.65
C GLU A 482 -36.21 0.26 4.19
N HIS A 483 -34.97 0.72 3.91
CA HIS A 483 -34.47 2.02 4.37
C HIS A 483 -34.08 2.94 3.23
N HIS A 484 -34.20 2.53 1.98
CA HIS A 484 -33.72 3.24 0.79
C HIS A 484 -32.26 3.70 0.95
N LEU A 485 -31.45 2.89 1.63
CA LEU A 485 -30.09 3.20 2.00
C LEU A 485 -29.14 2.39 1.12
N LEU A 486 -28.14 3.06 0.53
CA LEU A 486 -27.15 2.45 -0.35
C LEU A 486 -25.75 2.55 0.30
N TYR A 487 -25.07 1.43 0.38
CA TYR A 487 -23.61 1.37 0.60
C TYR A 487 -22.90 1.25 -0.74
N ALA A 488 -22.06 2.23 -1.05
CA ALA A 488 -21.45 2.39 -2.38
C ALA A 488 -20.00 1.87 -2.45
N SER A 489 -19.59 0.95 -1.56
CA SER A 489 -18.24 0.35 -1.56
C SER A 489 -17.12 1.42 -1.42
N ASP A 490 -16.13 1.39 -2.31
CA ASP A 490 -14.99 2.31 -2.38
C ASP A 490 -15.20 3.47 -3.36
N THR A 491 -16.43 3.71 -3.78
CA THR A 491 -16.70 4.61 -4.91
C THR A 491 -17.01 6.04 -4.52
N LEU A 492 -17.38 6.31 -3.26
CA LEU A 492 -17.77 7.63 -2.79
C LEU A 492 -16.76 8.18 -1.79
N ALA A 493 -16.05 9.20 -2.23
CA ALA A 493 -15.22 10.07 -1.40
C ALA A 493 -15.36 11.51 -1.88
N LEU A 494 -15.18 12.47 -0.98
CA LEU A 494 -15.19 13.90 -1.31
C LEU A 494 -13.81 14.51 -1.07
N ASN A 495 -13.42 15.42 -1.95
CA ASN A 495 -12.29 16.31 -1.75
C ASN A 495 -12.57 17.35 -0.65
N ASP A 496 -11.55 18.07 -0.19
CA ASP A 496 -11.65 19.13 0.81
C ASP A 496 -12.59 20.28 0.37
N ASP A 497 -12.74 20.51 -0.91
CA ASP A 497 -13.65 21.51 -1.51
C ASP A 497 -15.09 21.01 -1.66
N GLY A 498 -15.35 19.74 -1.32
CA GLY A 498 -16.65 19.10 -1.39
C GLY A 498 -17.03 18.55 -2.74
N THR A 499 -16.14 18.56 -3.73
CA THR A 499 -16.31 17.87 -5.01
C THR A 499 -16.11 16.37 -4.86
N LEU A 500 -16.59 15.57 -5.83
CA LEU A 500 -16.30 14.14 -5.85
C LEU A 500 -14.81 13.90 -6.12
N TYR A 501 -14.21 13.01 -5.33
CA TYR A 501 -12.82 12.58 -5.51
C TYR A 501 -12.66 11.85 -6.84
N ASP A 502 -13.56 10.91 -7.14
CA ASP A 502 -13.63 10.17 -8.40
C ASP A 502 -15.07 10.19 -8.95
N PRO A 503 -15.41 11.18 -9.80
CA PRO A 503 -16.73 11.29 -10.36
C PRO A 503 -17.18 10.09 -11.19
N GLU A 504 -16.26 9.43 -11.89
CA GLU A 504 -16.58 8.31 -12.77
C GLU A 504 -17.07 7.09 -12.00
N LEU A 505 -16.44 6.76 -10.88
CA LEU A 505 -16.90 5.67 -10.02
C LEU A 505 -18.35 5.89 -9.57
N MET A 506 -18.67 7.11 -9.11
CA MET A 506 -20.04 7.44 -8.69
C MET A 506 -21.02 7.52 -9.86
N HIS A 507 -20.56 7.88 -11.05
CA HIS A 507 -21.38 7.80 -12.26
C HIS A 507 -21.79 6.35 -12.56
N GLU A 508 -20.86 5.41 -12.48
CA GLU A 508 -21.14 3.98 -12.67
C GLU A 508 -22.08 3.42 -11.60
N VAL A 509 -21.95 3.87 -10.34
CA VAL A 509 -22.92 3.55 -9.27
C VAL A 509 -24.31 4.08 -9.62
N ALA A 510 -24.42 5.32 -10.09
CA ALA A 510 -25.71 5.90 -10.50
C ALA A 510 -26.34 5.13 -11.69
N GLN A 511 -25.52 4.69 -12.64
CA GLN A 511 -25.99 3.81 -13.72
C GLN A 511 -26.49 2.47 -13.18
N ALA A 512 -25.79 1.87 -12.21
CA ALA A 512 -26.22 0.62 -11.59
C ALA A 512 -27.52 0.80 -10.80
N VAL A 513 -27.66 1.87 -10.01
CA VAL A 513 -28.92 2.23 -9.31
C VAL A 513 -30.08 2.33 -10.30
N LYS A 514 -29.87 2.99 -11.44
CA LYS A 514 -30.88 3.10 -12.51
C LYS A 514 -31.19 1.76 -13.17
N ARG A 515 -30.17 0.96 -13.49
CA ARG A 515 -30.29 -0.37 -14.11
C ARG A 515 -31.12 -1.32 -13.26
N GLU A 516 -30.89 -1.30 -11.96
CA GLU A 516 -31.56 -2.17 -10.99
C GLU A 516 -32.88 -1.60 -10.47
N ASN A 517 -33.29 -0.40 -10.93
CA ASN A 517 -34.51 0.34 -10.52
C ASN A 517 -34.57 0.53 -8.98
N LEU A 518 -33.45 0.89 -8.35
CA LEU A 518 -33.42 1.11 -6.91
C LEU A 518 -33.92 2.51 -6.55
N ILE A 519 -34.64 2.59 -5.43
CA ILE A 519 -35.04 3.86 -4.82
C ILE A 519 -34.03 4.15 -3.71
N VAL A 520 -33.21 5.19 -3.89
CA VAL A 520 -32.16 5.56 -2.94
C VAL A 520 -32.44 6.96 -2.40
N ASP A 521 -32.54 7.07 -1.07
CA ASP A 521 -32.67 8.35 -0.37
C ASP A 521 -31.33 8.79 0.23
N THR A 522 -30.56 7.82 0.73
CA THR A 522 -29.28 8.06 1.42
C THR A 522 -28.22 7.11 0.90
N VAL A 523 -27.01 7.62 0.73
CA VAL A 523 -25.82 6.85 0.36
C VAL A 523 -24.70 7.06 1.36
N PHE A 524 -23.90 6.03 1.61
CA PHE A 524 -22.67 6.06 2.39
C PHE A 524 -21.65 5.07 1.80
N ALA A 525 -20.40 5.21 2.19
CA ALA A 525 -19.31 4.40 1.65
C ALA A 525 -18.19 4.21 2.69
N MET A 526 -17.16 3.47 2.32
CA MET A 526 -16.01 3.27 3.17
C MET A 526 -15.28 4.57 3.52
N HIS A 527 -15.25 5.54 2.60
CA HIS A 527 -14.56 6.81 2.80
C HIS A 527 -15.50 7.98 3.09
N GLN A 528 -16.81 7.77 3.03
CA GLN A 528 -17.80 8.81 3.19
C GLN A 528 -18.91 8.38 4.14
N GLY A 529 -19.21 9.23 5.14
CA GLY A 529 -20.40 9.13 5.97
C GLY A 529 -21.68 9.33 5.18
N ALA A 530 -22.82 9.07 5.82
CA ALA A 530 -24.12 9.15 5.17
C ALA A 530 -24.44 10.53 4.64
N MET A 531 -24.94 10.61 3.40
CA MET A 531 -25.37 11.83 2.75
C MET A 531 -26.57 11.61 1.84
N PRO A 532 -27.38 12.66 1.55
CA PRO A 532 -28.50 12.54 0.64
C PRO A 532 -28.08 12.13 -0.77
N TRP A 533 -28.76 11.16 -1.37
CA TRP A 533 -28.50 10.71 -2.73
C TRP A 533 -28.63 11.83 -3.77
N GLU A 534 -29.63 12.71 -3.61
CA GLU A 534 -29.82 13.88 -4.47
C GLU A 534 -28.58 14.80 -4.52
N LYS A 535 -27.89 14.96 -3.37
CA LYS A 535 -26.65 15.73 -3.31
C LYS A 535 -25.55 15.08 -4.14
N VAL A 536 -25.43 13.75 -4.08
CA VAL A 536 -24.44 13.02 -4.90
C VAL A 536 -24.76 13.15 -6.39
N MET A 537 -26.03 13.04 -6.78
CA MET A 537 -26.43 13.23 -8.16
C MET A 537 -26.09 14.64 -8.68
N THR A 538 -26.28 15.67 -7.85
CA THR A 538 -25.85 17.03 -8.17
C THR A 538 -24.34 17.15 -8.37
N LEU A 539 -23.55 16.48 -7.54
CA LEU A 539 -22.09 16.47 -7.67
C LEU A 539 -21.63 15.74 -8.95
N ILE A 540 -22.28 14.64 -9.31
CA ILE A 540 -22.04 13.93 -10.58
C ILE A 540 -22.35 14.84 -11.79
N GLU A 541 -23.45 15.58 -11.76
CA GLU A 541 -23.80 16.51 -12.85
C GLU A 541 -22.77 17.64 -12.99
N LYS A 542 -22.37 18.25 -11.88
CA LYS A 542 -21.36 19.32 -11.88
C LYS A 542 -20.01 18.85 -12.42
N SER A 543 -19.58 17.65 -12.10
CA SER A 543 -18.32 17.11 -12.61
C SER A 543 -18.31 16.89 -14.13
N ARG A 544 -19.47 16.77 -14.77
CA ARG A 544 -19.60 16.63 -16.22
C ARG A 544 -19.57 17.97 -16.99
N HIS A 545 -19.86 19.07 -16.30
CA HIS A 545 -19.90 20.41 -16.86
C HIS A 545 -19.04 21.38 -16.05
N PRO A 546 -17.72 21.19 -15.99
CA PRO A 546 -16.84 22.01 -15.16
C PRO A 546 -16.71 23.47 -15.62
N GLU A 547 -17.22 23.83 -16.80
CA GLU A 547 -17.13 25.19 -17.35
C GLU A 547 -18.24 26.14 -16.84
N ASP A 548 -19.33 25.62 -16.27
CA ASP A 548 -20.46 26.45 -15.84
C ASP A 548 -20.25 27.19 -14.50
N ASP A 549 -19.24 26.82 -13.72
CA ASP A 549 -18.93 27.44 -12.40
C ASP A 549 -18.05 28.70 -12.50
N HIS A 550 -17.53 29.08 -13.69
CA HIS A 550 -16.67 30.27 -13.88
C HIS A 550 -17.41 31.56 -14.17
N GLU A 551 -18.73 31.57 -14.36
CA GLU A 551 -19.50 32.79 -14.72
C GLU A 551 -20.08 33.58 -13.55
N THR A 552 -19.90 33.21 -12.28
CA THR A 552 -20.47 34.01 -11.15
C THR A 552 -19.41 34.81 -10.36
N GLY A 553 -18.25 35.08 -10.93
CA GLY A 553 -17.20 35.91 -10.35
C GLY A 553 -16.79 37.03 -11.27
N GLY A 554 -17.75 37.83 -11.79
CA GLY A 554 -17.44 39.00 -12.56
C GLY A 554 -16.83 40.13 -11.73
N GLY A 555 -15.61 40.56 -12.07
CA GLY A 555 -14.98 41.73 -11.46
C GLY A 555 -13.55 41.92 -12.00
N GLY A 556 -13.47 42.66 -13.11
CA GLY A 556 -12.28 42.94 -13.86
C GLY A 556 -11.10 43.47 -13.09
N SER A 557 -9.93 43.22 -13.64
CA SER A 557 -8.89 44.27 -13.79
C SER A 557 -7.87 43.76 -14.80
N ALA A 558 -7.78 44.51 -15.89
CA ALA A 558 -6.68 44.45 -16.83
C ALA A 558 -5.40 44.96 -16.16
N PHE A 559 -4.32 44.23 -16.35
CA PHE A 559 -2.97 44.65 -16.81
C PHE A 559 -2.03 43.46 -16.71
#